data_91bd5c229a34cc4260362eba7e66066b
#
_entry.id   91bd5c229a34cc4260362eba7e66066b
#
_cell.length_a   1.000
_cell.length_b   1.000
_cell.length_c   1.000
_cell.angle_alpha   90.00
_cell.angle_beta   90.00
_cell.angle_gamma   90.00
#
_symmetry.space_group_name_H-M   'P 1'
#
loop_
_entity.id
_entity.type
_entity.pdbx_description
1 polymer ?
#
loop_
_entity_poly.entity_id
_entity_poly.type
_entity_poly.pdbx_seq_one_letter_code
_entity_poly.pdbx_strand_id
1 'polypeptide(L)'
;MQFNSIIQILQLYFDIMKKGKGKGQINTLKKQIKFIFRTIVYLPFSLQVGEFILKHEKLKNNIFGYPMLISKVHRPYLVKNLKTNEKVKSIIESYKFIDAFFPVELNDELYKNGKILLSHFPVKDGSFYKIYLCIYTNFEKEGEINIKLTDSYENIIGTLTFGIIKQKDKKTILIGGLQGASKDLNEEYIKNCTKNMYGLFPKKLLFEALCFLEKATKINFTKAATGNSTHIYTSERYTSRRIIHSDYDSFWKTLNATQLENKLWYFPKSIKRKSLEEIPSKKRSQYQKRYNLLDSIEEDILNKFKGEENENTDNTF
;
A
#
# COMPACT_ATOMS: atom_id res chain seq x y z
N MET A 1 -2.99 -23.07 21.07
CA MET A 1 -4.13 -22.12 21.22
C MET A 1 -5.11 -22.72 22.22
N GLN A 2 -5.51 -21.98 23.25
CA GLN A 2 -6.48 -22.45 24.24
C GLN A 2 -7.88 -22.54 23.61
N PHE A 3 -8.70 -23.51 24.05
CA PHE A 3 -10.05 -23.73 23.52
C PHE A 3 -10.93 -22.45 23.54
N ASN A 4 -10.88 -21.70 24.63
CA ASN A 4 -11.59 -20.42 24.77
C ASN A 4 -11.22 -19.41 23.68
N SER A 5 -9.96 -19.35 23.23
CA SER A 5 -9.51 -18.46 22.16
C SER A 5 -10.14 -18.83 20.80
N ILE A 6 -10.31 -20.11 20.54
CA ILE A 6 -10.95 -20.59 19.29
C ILE A 6 -12.42 -20.15 19.26
N ILE A 7 -13.14 -20.29 20.36
CA ILE A 7 -14.55 -19.85 20.46
C ILE A 7 -14.65 -18.35 20.21
N GLN A 8 -13.79 -17.53 20.79
CA GLN A 8 -13.79 -16.08 20.60
C GLN A 8 -13.50 -15.70 19.13
N ILE A 9 -12.59 -16.41 18.44
CA ILE A 9 -12.32 -16.17 17.02
C ILE A 9 -13.52 -16.52 16.14
N LEU A 10 -14.17 -17.66 16.41
CA LEU A 10 -15.35 -18.08 15.67
C LEU A 10 -16.52 -17.11 15.91
N GLN A 11 -16.69 -16.63 17.14
CA GLN A 11 -17.68 -15.59 17.46
C GLN A 11 -17.38 -14.29 16.73
N LEU A 12 -16.12 -13.84 16.71
CA LEU A 12 -15.70 -12.66 15.95
C LEU A 12 -16.06 -12.80 14.45
N TYR A 13 -15.76 -13.96 13.85
CA TYR A 13 -16.05 -14.21 12.43
C TYR A 13 -17.56 -14.21 12.14
N PHE A 14 -18.33 -14.79 13.04
CA PHE A 14 -19.79 -14.77 12.95
C PHE A 14 -20.36 -13.35 13.06
N ASP A 15 -19.85 -12.54 13.99
CA ASP A 15 -20.24 -11.15 14.14
C ASP A 15 -19.87 -10.32 12.92
N ILE A 16 -18.66 -10.48 12.38
CA ILE A 16 -18.24 -9.79 11.13
C ILE A 16 -19.11 -10.23 9.95
N MET A 17 -19.46 -11.51 9.87
CA MET A 17 -20.34 -12.02 8.82
C MET A 17 -21.74 -11.39 8.90
N LYS A 18 -22.29 -11.17 10.11
CA LYS A 18 -23.62 -10.57 10.31
C LYS A 18 -23.62 -9.05 10.26
N LYS A 19 -22.66 -8.40 10.91
CA LYS A 19 -22.66 -6.95 11.16
C LYS A 19 -21.72 -6.17 10.23
N GLY A 20 -20.79 -6.87 9.53
CA GLY A 20 -19.81 -6.24 8.67
C GLY A 20 -20.45 -5.47 7.51
N LYS A 21 -20.04 -4.21 7.33
CA LYS A 21 -20.54 -3.28 6.30
C LYS A 21 -19.42 -2.93 5.31
N GLY A 22 -19.79 -2.42 4.16
CA GLY A 22 -18.82 -1.95 3.16
C GLY A 22 -18.31 -3.05 2.26
N LYS A 23 -17.11 -2.83 1.71
CA LYS A 23 -16.52 -3.75 0.72
C LYS A 23 -16.18 -5.10 1.37
N GLY A 24 -16.60 -6.18 0.70
CA GLY A 24 -16.40 -7.55 1.19
C GLY A 24 -17.50 -8.06 2.10
N GLN A 25 -18.58 -7.31 2.25
CA GLN A 25 -19.78 -7.76 2.98
C GLN A 25 -20.17 -9.20 2.62
N ILE A 26 -20.45 -9.98 3.66
CA ILE A 26 -20.89 -11.38 3.56
C ILE A 26 -22.41 -11.40 3.83
N ASN A 27 -23.16 -10.63 3.05
CA ASN A 27 -24.55 -10.27 3.29
C ASN A 27 -25.61 -11.15 2.59
N THR A 28 -25.17 -12.19 1.83
CA THR A 28 -26.08 -13.14 1.20
C THR A 28 -25.80 -14.55 1.67
N LEU A 29 -26.83 -15.39 1.75
CA LEU A 29 -26.70 -16.79 2.18
C LEU A 29 -25.59 -17.54 1.40
N LYS A 30 -25.56 -17.34 0.07
CA LYS A 30 -24.50 -17.92 -0.80
C LYS A 30 -23.09 -17.48 -0.40
N LYS A 31 -22.90 -16.21 -0.04
CA LYS A 31 -21.60 -15.69 0.44
C LYS A 31 -21.25 -16.25 1.81
N GLN A 32 -22.23 -16.37 2.71
CA GLN A 32 -22.07 -16.91 4.06
C GLN A 32 -21.66 -18.38 4.03
N ILE A 33 -22.37 -19.22 3.30
CA ILE A 33 -22.03 -20.64 3.13
C ILE A 33 -20.62 -20.78 2.56
N LYS A 34 -20.31 -20.03 1.49
CA LYS A 34 -18.98 -20.06 0.87
C LYS A 34 -17.86 -19.56 1.81
N PHE A 35 -18.15 -18.58 2.66
CA PHE A 35 -17.20 -18.07 3.65
C PHE A 35 -16.94 -19.12 4.73
N ILE A 36 -17.98 -19.71 5.32
CA ILE A 36 -17.89 -20.76 6.35
C ILE A 36 -17.08 -21.94 5.82
N PHE A 37 -17.49 -22.49 4.66
CA PHE A 37 -16.77 -23.61 4.04
C PHE A 37 -15.29 -23.34 3.85
N ARG A 38 -14.93 -22.15 3.32
CA ARG A 38 -13.52 -21.78 3.14
C ARG A 38 -12.80 -21.56 4.46
N THR A 39 -13.47 -21.01 5.48
CA THR A 39 -12.88 -20.86 6.80
C THR A 39 -12.51 -22.21 7.38
N ILE A 40 -13.34 -23.24 7.19
CA ILE A 40 -13.04 -24.61 7.61
C ILE A 40 -11.86 -25.19 6.81
N VAL A 41 -11.87 -25.07 5.48
CA VAL A 41 -10.78 -25.55 4.62
C VAL A 41 -9.43 -24.91 4.97
N TYR A 42 -9.43 -23.63 5.36
CA TYR A 42 -8.23 -22.89 5.74
C TYR A 42 -8.15 -22.64 7.25
N LEU A 43 -8.74 -23.54 8.07
CA LEU A 43 -8.94 -23.31 9.51
C LEU A 43 -7.70 -22.85 10.27
N PRO A 44 -6.52 -23.50 10.16
CA PRO A 44 -5.34 -23.08 10.92
C PRO A 44 -4.90 -21.65 10.60
N PHE A 45 -5.02 -21.25 9.33
CA PHE A 45 -4.67 -19.92 8.84
C PHE A 45 -5.73 -18.87 9.19
N SER A 46 -7.00 -19.24 9.13
CA SER A 46 -8.11 -18.39 9.56
C SER A 46 -8.01 -18.09 11.06
N LEU A 47 -7.67 -19.11 11.88
CA LEU A 47 -7.47 -18.92 13.31
C LEU A 47 -6.29 -17.98 13.61
N GLN A 48 -5.18 -18.07 12.89
CA GLN A 48 -4.04 -17.15 13.05
C GLN A 48 -4.43 -15.69 12.77
N VAL A 49 -5.16 -15.42 11.70
CA VAL A 49 -5.64 -14.06 11.38
C VAL A 49 -6.66 -13.59 12.41
N GLY A 50 -7.59 -14.44 12.82
CA GLY A 50 -8.57 -14.11 13.85
C GLY A 50 -7.94 -13.80 15.20
N GLU A 51 -6.95 -14.58 15.62
CA GLU A 51 -6.17 -14.35 16.86
C GLU A 51 -5.43 -13.01 16.79
N PHE A 52 -4.80 -12.71 15.64
CA PHE A 52 -4.14 -11.43 15.44
C PHE A 52 -5.12 -10.27 15.58
N ILE A 53 -6.30 -10.34 14.93
CA ILE A 53 -7.32 -9.29 15.03
C ILE A 53 -7.81 -9.13 16.47
N LEU A 54 -8.06 -10.21 17.19
CA LEU A 54 -8.53 -10.14 18.59
C LEU A 54 -7.52 -9.48 19.53
N LYS A 55 -6.23 -9.72 19.30
CA LYS A 55 -5.13 -9.14 20.10
C LYS A 55 -4.79 -7.70 19.68
N HIS A 56 -5.24 -7.26 18.51
CA HIS A 56 -4.93 -5.95 17.96
C HIS A 56 -6.13 -5.02 18.12
N GLU A 57 -6.16 -4.24 19.19
CA GLU A 57 -7.31 -3.43 19.59
C GLU A 57 -7.82 -2.50 18.46
N LYS A 58 -6.91 -1.75 17.81
CA LYS A 58 -7.28 -0.81 16.73
C LYS A 58 -7.91 -1.51 15.52
N LEU A 59 -7.41 -2.69 15.13
CA LEU A 59 -8.03 -3.50 14.07
C LEU A 59 -9.38 -4.06 14.51
N LYS A 60 -9.47 -4.60 15.72
CA LYS A 60 -10.70 -5.16 16.28
C LYS A 60 -11.83 -4.13 16.30
N ASN A 61 -11.53 -2.89 16.69
CA ASN A 61 -12.52 -1.81 16.76
C ASN A 61 -13.03 -1.40 15.37
N ASN A 62 -12.23 -1.54 14.31
CA ASN A 62 -12.59 -1.11 12.96
C ASN A 62 -12.96 -2.25 12.00
N ILE A 63 -12.89 -3.51 12.45
CA ILE A 63 -13.03 -4.69 11.57
C ILE A 63 -14.39 -4.80 10.89
N PHE A 64 -15.45 -4.27 11.52
CA PHE A 64 -16.81 -4.30 10.94
C PHE A 64 -16.95 -3.38 9.72
N GLY A 65 -16.12 -2.33 9.61
CA GLY A 65 -16.00 -1.50 8.42
C GLY A 65 -15.14 -2.12 7.32
N TYR A 66 -14.35 -3.16 7.64
CA TYR A 66 -13.45 -3.83 6.70
C TYR A 66 -13.52 -5.37 6.78
N PRO A 67 -14.70 -5.96 6.56
CA PRO A 67 -14.91 -7.41 6.68
C PRO A 67 -14.10 -8.22 5.66
N MET A 68 -13.50 -7.57 4.66
CA MET A 68 -12.64 -8.22 3.67
C MET A 68 -11.41 -8.87 4.30
N LEU A 69 -10.88 -8.33 5.41
CA LEU A 69 -9.65 -8.80 6.03
C LEU A 69 -9.70 -10.29 6.37
N ILE A 70 -10.77 -10.75 7.03
CA ILE A 70 -10.92 -12.17 7.40
C ILE A 70 -11.05 -13.12 6.21
N SER A 71 -11.42 -12.59 5.04
CA SER A 71 -11.59 -13.40 3.81
C SER A 71 -10.34 -13.42 2.91
N LYS A 72 -9.28 -12.67 3.23
CA LYS A 72 -8.05 -12.60 2.42
C LYS A 72 -7.33 -13.94 2.36
N VAL A 73 -7.35 -14.70 3.44
CA VAL A 73 -6.78 -16.06 3.50
C VAL A 73 -7.33 -16.96 2.39
N HIS A 74 -8.61 -16.80 2.05
CA HIS A 74 -9.34 -17.63 1.10
C HIS A 74 -9.09 -17.28 -0.37
N ARG A 75 -8.21 -16.31 -0.67
CA ARG A 75 -8.06 -15.72 -2.01
C ARG A 75 -6.59 -15.61 -2.39
N PRO A 76 -6.27 -15.55 -3.69
CA PRO A 76 -4.97 -15.07 -4.12
C PRO A 76 -4.71 -13.66 -3.55
N TYR A 77 -3.48 -13.41 -3.13
CA TYR A 77 -3.09 -12.18 -2.43
C TYR A 77 -1.64 -11.83 -2.76
N LEU A 78 -1.37 -10.55 -2.92
CA LEU A 78 -0.11 -9.85 -3.10
C LEU A 78 0.65 -10.25 -4.39
N VAL A 79 0.99 -11.51 -4.55
CA VAL A 79 1.69 -12.07 -5.72
C VAL A 79 1.08 -13.40 -6.12
N LYS A 80 1.15 -13.73 -7.42
CA LYS A 80 0.70 -15.01 -7.95
C LYS A 80 1.35 -16.18 -7.20
N ASN A 81 0.55 -17.18 -6.84
CA ASN A 81 0.99 -18.43 -6.21
C ASN A 81 1.65 -18.27 -4.83
N LEU A 82 1.42 -17.16 -4.12
CA LEU A 82 1.87 -17.02 -2.73
C LEU A 82 1.22 -18.11 -1.85
N LYS A 83 2.03 -18.86 -1.13
CA LYS A 83 1.54 -19.92 -0.23
C LYS A 83 0.70 -19.33 0.89
N THR A 84 -0.28 -20.09 1.40
CA THR A 84 -1.23 -19.57 2.39
C THR A 84 -0.57 -19.12 3.70
N ASN A 85 0.46 -19.84 4.18
CA ASN A 85 1.23 -19.43 5.35
C ASN A 85 1.98 -18.11 5.13
N GLU A 86 2.57 -17.90 3.94
CA GLU A 86 3.26 -16.66 3.59
C GLU A 86 2.28 -15.49 3.46
N LYS A 87 1.09 -15.76 2.91
CA LYS A 87 0.00 -14.79 2.84
C LYS A 87 -0.41 -14.29 4.23
N VAL A 88 -0.68 -15.19 5.17
CA VAL A 88 -1.04 -14.84 6.55
C VAL A 88 0.07 -14.05 7.22
N LYS A 89 1.33 -14.52 7.08
CA LYS A 89 2.49 -13.78 7.60
C LYS A 89 2.58 -12.38 7.00
N SER A 90 2.40 -12.22 5.69
CA SER A 90 2.45 -10.92 5.03
C SER A 90 1.35 -9.97 5.50
N ILE A 91 0.13 -10.46 5.68
CA ILE A 91 -0.97 -9.67 6.24
C ILE A 91 -0.57 -9.15 7.64
N ILE A 92 -0.16 -10.04 8.52
CA ILE A 92 0.22 -9.69 9.90
C ILE A 92 1.44 -8.75 9.94
N GLU A 93 2.48 -9.04 9.18
CA GLU A 93 3.69 -8.21 9.14
C GLU A 93 3.44 -6.81 8.57
N SER A 94 2.45 -6.64 7.69
CA SER A 94 2.09 -5.32 7.17
C SER A 94 1.45 -4.43 8.24
N TYR A 95 0.59 -4.98 9.12
CA TYR A 95 0.05 -4.22 10.25
C TYR A 95 1.10 -3.99 11.34
N LYS A 96 1.93 -5.00 11.66
CA LYS A 96 3.07 -4.82 12.57
C LYS A 96 4.06 -3.78 12.09
N PHE A 97 4.23 -3.61 10.79
CA PHE A 97 5.05 -2.55 10.23
C PHE A 97 4.47 -1.17 10.57
N ILE A 98 3.16 -0.98 10.42
CA ILE A 98 2.50 0.26 10.80
C ILE A 98 2.69 0.52 12.30
N ASP A 99 2.44 -0.48 13.14
CA ASP A 99 2.51 -0.33 14.59
C ASP A 99 3.93 -0.02 15.11
N ALA A 100 4.94 -0.59 14.46
CA ALA A 100 6.32 -0.48 14.92
C ALA A 100 7.05 0.78 14.40
N PHE A 101 6.62 1.34 13.27
CA PHE A 101 7.39 2.38 12.59
C PHE A 101 6.64 3.70 12.39
N PHE A 102 5.35 3.76 12.72
CA PHE A 102 4.59 5.00 12.62
C PHE A 102 4.48 5.66 14.00
N PRO A 103 4.62 7.00 14.09
CA PRO A 103 4.27 7.75 15.29
C PRO A 103 2.86 7.41 15.79
N VAL A 104 2.64 7.47 17.09
CA VAL A 104 1.39 7.04 17.72
C VAL A 104 0.19 7.77 17.13
N GLU A 105 0.31 9.09 16.95
CA GLU A 105 -0.75 9.97 16.43
C GLU A 105 -1.13 9.57 14.99
N LEU A 106 -0.14 9.36 14.13
CA LEU A 106 -0.36 8.92 12.74
C LEU A 106 -0.94 7.51 12.67
N ASN A 107 -0.50 6.63 13.55
CA ASN A 107 -1.00 5.28 13.67
C ASN A 107 -2.49 5.30 14.08
N ASP A 108 -2.85 6.07 15.11
CA ASP A 108 -4.24 6.23 15.57
C ASP A 108 -5.13 6.82 14.49
N GLU A 109 -4.69 7.88 13.82
CA GLU A 109 -5.40 8.50 12.71
C GLU A 109 -5.61 7.50 11.57
N LEU A 110 -4.58 6.74 11.20
CA LEU A 110 -4.64 5.77 10.12
C LEU A 110 -5.66 4.66 10.38
N TYR A 111 -5.65 4.08 11.60
CA TYR A 111 -6.63 3.04 11.94
C TYR A 111 -8.04 3.59 12.06
N LYS A 112 -8.22 4.79 12.60
CA LYS A 112 -9.53 5.44 12.78
C LYS A 112 -10.15 5.86 11.45
N ASN A 113 -9.37 6.51 10.58
CA ASN A 113 -9.87 7.14 9.35
C ASN A 113 -9.61 6.29 8.10
N GLY A 114 -8.78 5.25 8.21
CA GLY A 114 -8.33 4.43 7.08
C GLY A 114 -7.35 5.14 6.14
N LYS A 115 -7.01 6.41 6.40
CA LYS A 115 -6.06 7.22 5.63
C LYS A 115 -5.42 8.32 6.48
N ILE A 116 -4.18 8.69 6.11
CA ILE A 116 -3.48 9.89 6.58
C ILE A 116 -2.98 10.70 5.39
N LEU A 117 -2.95 12.01 5.53
CA LEU A 117 -2.37 12.92 4.54
C LEU A 117 -0.85 12.97 4.75
N LEU A 118 -0.08 12.52 3.74
CA LEU A 118 1.38 12.56 3.77
C LEU A 118 1.95 13.87 3.26
N SER A 119 1.40 14.42 2.17
CA SER A 119 1.83 15.69 1.57
C SER A 119 0.69 16.37 0.83
N HIS A 120 0.69 17.71 0.84
CA HIS A 120 -0.22 18.59 0.12
C HIS A 120 0.59 19.67 -0.57
N PHE A 121 0.77 19.58 -1.87
CA PHE A 121 1.73 20.37 -2.61
C PHE A 121 1.11 21.10 -3.81
N PRO A 122 1.58 22.33 -4.11
CA PRO A 122 1.13 23.09 -5.27
C PRO A 122 1.71 22.51 -6.57
N VAL A 123 0.95 22.59 -7.64
CA VAL A 123 1.39 22.23 -8.99
C VAL A 123 1.40 23.44 -9.91
N LYS A 124 1.88 23.28 -11.15
CA LYS A 124 2.19 24.37 -12.07
C LYS A 124 1.03 25.33 -12.36
N ASP A 125 -0.21 24.83 -12.40
CA ASP A 125 -1.41 25.62 -12.68
C ASP A 125 -1.99 26.35 -11.45
N GLY A 126 -1.31 26.26 -10.29
CA GLY A 126 -1.74 26.85 -9.03
C GLY A 126 -2.71 25.98 -8.23
N SER A 127 -3.14 24.85 -8.77
CA SER A 127 -3.93 23.85 -8.01
C SER A 127 -3.04 23.03 -7.07
N PHE A 128 -3.66 22.23 -6.19
CA PHE A 128 -2.95 21.42 -5.22
C PHE A 128 -3.23 19.93 -5.42
N TYR A 129 -2.18 19.13 -5.33
CA TYR A 129 -2.30 17.67 -5.32
C TYR A 129 -1.98 17.15 -3.94
N LYS A 130 -2.49 15.94 -3.62
CA LYS A 130 -2.33 15.33 -2.31
C LYS A 130 -1.83 13.91 -2.43
N ILE A 131 -0.96 13.54 -1.50
CA ILE A 131 -0.52 12.15 -1.30
C ILE A 131 -1.06 11.66 0.02
N TYR A 132 -1.80 10.56 -0.04
CA TYR A 132 -2.33 9.86 1.14
C TYR A 132 -1.66 8.51 1.30
N LEU A 133 -1.44 8.10 2.54
CA LEU A 133 -1.25 6.71 2.88
C LEU A 133 -2.58 6.16 3.39
N CYS A 134 -2.96 4.97 2.90
CA CYS A 134 -4.27 4.41 3.18
C CYS A 134 -4.17 2.92 3.54
N ILE A 135 -5.06 2.48 4.41
CA ILE A 135 -5.42 1.08 4.64
C ILE A 135 -6.90 0.89 4.30
N TYR A 136 -7.42 -0.34 4.30
CA TYR A 136 -8.83 -0.65 4.04
C TYR A 136 -9.33 -0.24 2.65
N THR A 137 -8.49 -0.36 1.62
CA THR A 137 -8.78 0.15 0.28
C THR A 137 -9.35 -0.89 -0.69
N ASN A 138 -9.63 -0.41 -1.90
CA ASN A 138 -10.15 -1.24 -2.99
C ASN A 138 -9.13 -2.23 -3.58
N PHE A 139 -7.84 -2.05 -3.31
CA PHE A 139 -6.75 -2.86 -3.86
C PHE A 139 -6.26 -3.93 -2.87
N GLU A 140 -7.12 -4.38 -1.99
CA GLU A 140 -6.88 -5.35 -0.91
C GLU A 140 -6.24 -6.67 -1.32
N LYS A 141 -6.26 -6.99 -2.61
CA LYS A 141 -5.60 -8.19 -3.15
C LYS A 141 -4.13 -7.95 -3.49
N GLU A 142 -3.76 -6.71 -3.71
CA GLU A 142 -2.41 -6.29 -4.09
C GLU A 142 -1.56 -5.91 -2.87
N GLY A 143 -2.14 -5.86 -1.66
CA GLY A 143 -1.44 -5.54 -0.42
C GLY A 143 -2.35 -4.94 0.64
N GLU A 144 -1.76 -4.57 1.79
CA GLU A 144 -2.47 -3.95 2.91
C GLU A 144 -2.39 -2.43 2.89
N ILE A 145 -1.28 -1.87 2.39
CA ILE A 145 -0.93 -0.46 2.49
C ILE A 145 -0.92 0.16 1.10
N ASN A 146 -1.49 1.35 0.97
CA ASN A 146 -1.59 2.04 -0.31
C ASN A 146 -1.06 3.47 -0.18
N ILE A 147 -0.28 3.92 -1.17
CA ILE A 147 0.03 5.32 -1.39
C ILE A 147 -0.83 5.79 -2.55
N LYS A 148 -1.65 6.81 -2.32
CA LYS A 148 -2.62 7.34 -3.28
C LYS A 148 -2.30 8.78 -3.61
N LEU A 149 -2.24 9.10 -4.89
CA LEU A 149 -2.12 10.45 -5.42
C LEU A 149 -3.49 10.92 -5.92
N THR A 150 -3.92 12.10 -5.46
CA THR A 150 -5.16 12.75 -5.91
C THR A 150 -4.90 14.18 -6.36
N ASP A 151 -5.80 14.72 -7.16
CA ASP A 151 -5.84 16.13 -7.50
C ASP A 151 -6.64 16.95 -6.46
N SER A 152 -6.86 18.24 -6.75
CA SER A 152 -7.65 19.16 -5.92
C SER A 152 -9.13 18.77 -5.80
N TYR A 153 -9.66 17.98 -6.71
CA TYR A 153 -11.04 17.47 -6.73
C TYR A 153 -11.15 16.06 -6.11
N GLU A 154 -10.09 15.56 -5.47
CA GLU A 154 -9.99 14.19 -4.93
C GLU A 154 -10.09 13.09 -6.00
N ASN A 155 -9.93 13.41 -7.29
CA ASN A 155 -9.81 12.40 -8.33
C ASN A 155 -8.52 11.61 -8.15
N ILE A 156 -8.63 10.27 -8.18
CA ILE A 156 -7.45 9.40 -8.02
C ILE A 156 -6.64 9.39 -9.30
N ILE A 157 -5.43 9.96 -9.27
CA ILE A 157 -4.47 10.00 -10.37
C ILE A 157 -3.66 8.70 -10.43
N GLY A 158 -3.45 8.07 -9.28
CA GLY A 158 -2.76 6.79 -9.20
C GLY A 158 -2.73 6.21 -7.80
N THR A 159 -2.45 4.92 -7.70
CA THR A 159 -2.34 4.19 -6.42
C THR A 159 -1.24 3.14 -6.51
N LEU A 160 -0.29 3.19 -5.59
CA LEU A 160 0.71 2.15 -5.35
C LEU A 160 0.27 1.34 -4.14
N THR A 161 0.22 0.01 -4.29
CA THR A 161 -0.22 -0.91 -3.23
C THR A 161 0.91 -1.87 -2.89
N PHE A 162 1.18 -2.06 -1.61
CA PHE A 162 2.24 -2.93 -1.13
C PHE A 162 1.87 -3.69 0.15
N GLY A 163 2.62 -4.72 0.43
CA GLY A 163 2.62 -5.46 1.69
C GLY A 163 4.04 -5.76 2.14
N ILE A 164 4.18 -6.17 3.40
CA ILE A 164 5.46 -6.60 3.95
C ILE A 164 5.55 -8.12 3.89
N ILE A 165 6.62 -8.63 3.28
CA ILE A 165 6.92 -10.06 3.26
C ILE A 165 8.27 -10.33 3.94
N LYS A 166 8.44 -11.55 4.46
CA LYS A 166 9.71 -12.01 4.99
C LYS A 166 10.28 -13.06 4.05
N GLN A 167 11.42 -12.78 3.46
CA GLN A 167 12.16 -13.69 2.59
C GLN A 167 13.55 -13.95 3.20
N LYS A 168 13.89 -15.21 3.47
CA LYS A 168 15.19 -15.59 4.05
C LYS A 168 15.60 -14.68 5.21
N ASP A 169 14.68 -14.49 6.18
CA ASP A 169 14.83 -13.63 7.36
C ASP A 169 14.96 -12.12 7.14
N LYS A 170 14.95 -11.65 5.88
CA LYS A 170 14.93 -10.23 5.56
C LYS A 170 13.50 -9.77 5.27
N LYS A 171 13.13 -8.62 5.82
CA LYS A 171 11.86 -7.95 5.48
C LYS A 171 11.98 -7.27 4.13
N THR A 172 10.95 -7.42 3.32
CA THR A 172 10.86 -6.84 1.97
C THR A 172 9.53 -6.13 1.81
N ILE A 173 9.56 -4.89 1.34
CA ILE A 173 8.39 -4.20 0.82
C ILE A 173 8.10 -4.81 -0.55
N LEU A 174 6.99 -5.53 -0.67
CA LEU A 174 6.55 -6.08 -1.96
C LEU A 174 5.40 -5.26 -2.54
N ILE A 175 5.68 -4.54 -3.61
CA ILE A 175 4.67 -3.82 -4.39
C ILE A 175 3.86 -4.85 -5.17
N GLY A 176 2.61 -5.05 -4.78
CA GLY A 176 1.70 -5.97 -5.46
C GLY A 176 0.99 -5.34 -6.65
N GLY A 177 0.86 -4.00 -6.69
CA GLY A 177 0.25 -3.29 -7.80
C GLY A 177 0.58 -1.80 -7.85
N LEU A 178 0.53 -1.24 -9.06
CA LEU A 178 0.70 0.18 -9.33
C LEU A 178 -0.34 0.60 -10.37
N GLN A 179 -1.47 1.04 -9.87
CA GLN A 179 -2.61 1.40 -10.69
C GLN A 179 -2.50 2.86 -11.18
N GLY A 180 -2.92 3.11 -12.41
CA GLY A 180 -3.07 4.47 -12.94
C GLY A 180 -4.33 5.15 -12.40
N ALA A 181 -4.74 6.21 -13.08
CA ALA A 181 -5.93 6.98 -12.75
C ALA A 181 -7.22 6.13 -12.81
N SER A 182 -8.25 6.65 -12.17
CA SER A 182 -9.61 6.10 -12.26
C SER A 182 -10.04 6.00 -13.73
N LYS A 183 -10.85 4.98 -14.05
CA LYS A 183 -11.30 4.70 -15.42
C LYS A 183 -12.08 5.84 -16.07
N ASP A 184 -12.67 6.70 -15.26
CA ASP A 184 -13.45 7.84 -15.69
C ASP A 184 -12.58 9.02 -16.18
N LEU A 185 -11.27 8.94 -15.93
CA LEU A 185 -10.28 9.95 -16.36
C LEU A 185 -9.60 9.48 -17.64
N ASN A 186 -9.64 10.33 -18.66
CA ASN A 186 -9.05 10.05 -19.97
C ASN A 186 -7.52 10.26 -19.99
N GLU A 187 -6.88 9.83 -21.06
CA GLU A 187 -5.43 9.96 -21.23
C GLU A 187 -4.96 11.42 -21.24
N GLU A 188 -5.76 12.35 -21.77
CA GLU A 188 -5.43 13.77 -21.80
C GLU A 188 -5.36 14.35 -20.39
N TYR A 189 -6.27 13.96 -19.52
CA TYR A 189 -6.23 14.32 -18.11
C TYR A 189 -4.91 13.91 -17.45
N ILE A 190 -4.45 12.67 -17.68
CA ILE A 190 -3.18 12.18 -17.12
C ILE A 190 -1.98 12.90 -17.71
N LYS A 191 -2.02 13.26 -19.01
CA LYS A 191 -1.00 14.10 -19.63
C LYS A 191 -0.93 15.48 -18.99
N ASN A 192 -2.09 16.09 -18.68
CA ASN A 192 -2.16 17.37 -17.99
C ASN A 192 -1.66 17.28 -16.55
N CYS A 193 -2.04 16.25 -15.77
CA CYS A 193 -1.46 16.01 -14.47
C CYS A 193 0.07 15.89 -14.51
N THR A 194 0.59 15.18 -15.51
CA THR A 194 2.05 15.04 -15.73
C THR A 194 2.70 16.40 -16.04
N LYS A 195 2.09 17.24 -16.87
CA LYS A 195 2.58 18.59 -17.19
C LYS A 195 2.59 19.48 -15.95
N ASN A 196 1.53 19.41 -15.13
CA ASN A 196 1.39 20.18 -13.90
C ASN A 196 2.45 19.80 -12.86
N MET A 197 2.89 18.56 -12.84
CA MET A 197 4.01 18.09 -12.01
C MET A 197 5.37 18.23 -12.73
N TYR A 198 5.51 19.23 -13.60
CA TYR A 198 6.76 19.50 -14.34
C TYR A 198 7.29 18.29 -15.13
N GLY A 199 6.36 17.53 -15.72
CA GLY A 199 6.67 16.31 -16.48
C GLY A 199 7.02 15.09 -15.61
N LEU A 200 6.75 15.15 -14.31
CA LEU A 200 6.86 13.97 -13.43
C LEU A 200 5.65 13.07 -13.64
N PHE A 201 5.91 11.85 -14.07
CA PHE A 201 4.84 10.87 -14.30
C PHE A 201 4.23 10.39 -12.97
N PRO A 202 2.88 10.32 -12.82
CA PRO A 202 2.23 9.98 -11.56
C PRO A 202 2.72 8.69 -10.90
N LYS A 203 2.89 7.62 -11.70
CA LYS A 203 3.41 6.33 -11.18
C LYS A 203 4.84 6.46 -10.62
N LYS A 204 5.66 7.34 -11.21
CA LYS A 204 7.01 7.59 -10.70
C LYS A 204 6.95 8.34 -9.36
N LEU A 205 6.09 9.37 -9.25
CA LEU A 205 5.91 10.09 -8.00
C LEU A 205 5.45 9.15 -6.86
N LEU A 206 4.53 8.23 -7.14
CA LEU A 206 4.07 7.25 -6.14
C LEU A 206 5.21 6.34 -5.66
N PHE A 207 6.12 5.95 -6.54
CA PHE A 207 7.30 5.17 -6.16
C PHE A 207 8.31 6.01 -5.36
N GLU A 208 8.53 7.27 -5.72
CA GLU A 208 9.36 8.20 -4.92
C GLU A 208 8.75 8.40 -3.53
N ALA A 209 7.43 8.58 -3.42
CA ALA A 209 6.74 8.69 -2.14
C ALA A 209 6.92 7.44 -1.26
N LEU A 210 6.97 6.23 -1.84
CA LEU A 210 7.33 5.02 -1.11
C LEU A 210 8.78 5.07 -0.59
N CYS A 211 9.72 5.58 -1.38
CA CYS A 211 11.10 5.76 -0.95
C CYS A 211 11.22 6.82 0.18
N PHE A 212 10.42 7.89 0.11
CA PHE A 212 10.36 8.90 1.18
C PHE A 212 9.76 8.34 2.47
N LEU A 213 8.71 7.51 2.36
CA LEU A 213 8.15 6.80 3.51
C LEU A 213 9.19 5.84 4.14
N GLU A 214 9.96 5.11 3.33
CA GLU A 214 11.05 4.25 3.81
C GLU A 214 12.09 5.06 4.60
N LYS A 215 12.46 6.24 4.10
CA LYS A 215 13.39 7.15 4.77
C LYS A 215 12.79 7.71 6.07
N ALA A 216 11.52 8.13 6.05
CA ALA A 216 10.82 8.68 7.20
C ALA A 216 10.69 7.66 8.34
N THR A 217 10.40 6.41 8.01
CA THR A 217 10.33 5.29 8.97
C THR A 217 11.70 4.73 9.37
N LYS A 218 12.80 5.25 8.81
CA LYS A 218 14.19 4.80 9.08
C LYS A 218 14.40 3.29 8.89
N ILE A 219 13.60 2.65 8.03
CA ILE A 219 13.73 1.22 7.73
C ILE A 219 14.75 1.00 6.59
N ASN A 220 15.35 -0.19 6.59
CA ASN A 220 16.25 -0.64 5.52
C ASN A 220 15.76 -1.97 4.96
N PHE A 221 14.55 -1.97 4.40
CA PHE A 221 13.97 -3.15 3.80
C PHE A 221 14.36 -3.24 2.31
N THR A 222 14.42 -4.47 1.80
CA THR A 222 14.51 -4.66 0.36
C THR A 222 13.18 -4.22 -0.29
N LYS A 223 13.25 -3.56 -1.45
CA LYS A 223 12.07 -3.25 -2.25
C LYS A 223 11.98 -4.19 -3.43
N ALA A 224 10.82 -4.82 -3.60
CA ALA A 224 10.52 -5.64 -4.75
C ALA A 224 9.11 -5.32 -5.29
N ALA A 225 8.86 -5.71 -6.55
CA ALA A 225 7.55 -5.57 -7.18
C ALA A 225 7.16 -6.80 -7.99
N THR A 226 5.86 -6.99 -8.14
CA THR A 226 5.32 -7.94 -9.12
C THR A 226 5.52 -7.40 -10.54
N GLY A 227 5.80 -8.30 -11.47
CA GLY A 227 5.82 -8.03 -12.91
C GLY A 227 4.59 -8.54 -13.62
N ASN A 228 4.57 -8.41 -14.95
CA ASN A 228 3.45 -8.84 -15.79
C ASN A 228 3.06 -10.30 -15.56
N SER A 229 4.02 -11.20 -15.32
CA SER A 229 3.78 -12.63 -15.11
C SER A 229 3.44 -13.02 -13.67
N THR A 230 3.79 -12.20 -12.69
CA THR A 230 3.65 -12.49 -11.26
C THR A 230 2.58 -11.67 -10.55
N HIS A 231 1.98 -10.72 -11.24
CA HIS A 231 0.88 -9.92 -10.70
C HIS A 231 -0.31 -10.81 -10.31
N ILE A 232 -1.00 -10.45 -9.22
CA ILE A 232 -2.06 -11.26 -8.64
C ILE A 232 -3.19 -11.60 -9.62
N TYR A 233 -3.49 -10.71 -10.57
CA TYR A 233 -4.55 -10.92 -11.56
C TYR A 233 -4.15 -11.88 -12.70
N THR A 234 -2.91 -12.34 -12.77
CA THR A 234 -2.48 -13.44 -13.66
C THR A 234 -2.68 -14.81 -13.02
N SER A 235 -3.18 -14.90 -11.78
CA SER A 235 -3.54 -16.18 -11.17
C SER A 235 -4.77 -16.76 -11.86
N GLU A 236 -4.84 -18.08 -11.99
CA GLU A 236 -5.91 -18.85 -12.69
C GLU A 236 -7.32 -18.40 -12.27
N ARG A 237 -7.50 -18.01 -11.02
CA ARG A 237 -8.78 -17.53 -10.50
C ARG A 237 -9.27 -16.24 -11.15
N TYR A 238 -8.39 -15.45 -11.77
CA TYR A 238 -8.70 -14.11 -12.28
C TYR A 238 -8.50 -13.98 -13.79
N THR A 239 -7.73 -14.84 -14.44
CA THR A 239 -7.36 -14.75 -15.86
C THR A 239 -8.56 -14.64 -16.80
N SER A 240 -9.67 -15.32 -16.50
CA SER A 240 -10.90 -15.26 -17.28
C SER A 240 -11.71 -13.97 -17.11
N ARG A 241 -11.36 -13.11 -16.15
CA ARG A 241 -12.19 -11.97 -15.72
C ARG A 241 -11.49 -10.63 -15.72
N ARG A 242 -10.17 -10.59 -15.83
CA ARG A 242 -9.38 -9.35 -15.74
C ARG A 242 -8.19 -9.39 -16.68
N ILE A 243 -8.10 -8.36 -17.50
CA ILE A 243 -6.93 -8.07 -18.33
C ILE A 243 -6.09 -7.04 -17.61
N ILE A 244 -4.79 -7.26 -17.52
CA ILE A 244 -3.83 -6.29 -17.02
C ILE A 244 -3.44 -5.40 -18.19
N HIS A 245 -3.87 -4.14 -18.16
CA HIS A 245 -3.55 -3.16 -19.20
C HIS A 245 -2.20 -2.45 -18.97
N SER A 246 -1.64 -2.53 -17.76
CA SER A 246 -0.37 -1.88 -17.42
C SER A 246 0.79 -2.80 -17.72
N ASP A 247 1.77 -2.31 -18.48
CA ASP A 247 3.06 -2.99 -18.64
C ASP A 247 3.94 -2.63 -17.43
N TYR A 248 3.91 -3.49 -16.42
CA TYR A 248 4.70 -3.35 -15.21
C TYR A 248 6.19 -3.53 -15.49
N ASP A 249 6.54 -4.51 -16.30
CA ASP A 249 7.93 -4.88 -16.54
C ASP A 249 8.71 -3.75 -17.22
N SER A 250 8.12 -3.11 -18.24
CA SER A 250 8.72 -1.95 -18.87
C SER A 250 8.83 -0.77 -17.91
N PHE A 251 7.84 -0.52 -17.06
CA PHE A 251 7.90 0.55 -16.08
C PHE A 251 9.00 0.33 -15.04
N TRP A 252 9.14 -0.88 -14.48
CA TRP A 252 10.17 -1.18 -13.49
C TRP A 252 11.58 -1.04 -14.04
N LYS A 253 11.81 -1.38 -15.31
CA LYS A 253 13.08 -1.13 -16.00
C LYS A 253 13.45 0.36 -16.00
N THR A 254 12.49 1.26 -16.16
CA THR A 254 12.75 2.72 -16.12
C THR A 254 13.23 3.21 -14.75
N LEU A 255 13.00 2.42 -13.69
CA LEU A 255 13.46 2.67 -12.32
C LEU A 255 14.74 1.88 -11.98
N ASN A 256 15.44 1.35 -12.98
CA ASN A 256 16.66 0.53 -12.83
C ASN A 256 16.43 -0.73 -11.96
N ALA A 257 15.23 -1.27 -11.95
CA ALA A 257 14.95 -2.54 -11.29
C ALA A 257 15.53 -3.71 -12.09
N THR A 258 15.95 -4.76 -11.37
CA THR A 258 16.46 -6.00 -11.94
C THR A 258 15.51 -7.15 -11.62
N GLN A 259 15.15 -7.93 -12.62
CA GLN A 259 14.34 -9.11 -12.40
C GLN A 259 15.21 -10.30 -11.97
N LEU A 260 14.82 -10.96 -10.86
CA LEU A 260 15.50 -12.15 -10.37
C LEU A 260 14.76 -13.45 -10.80
N GLU A 261 15.34 -14.61 -10.46
CA GLU A 261 14.81 -15.95 -10.81
C GLU A 261 13.35 -16.17 -10.36
N ASN A 262 12.96 -15.60 -9.23
CA ASN A 262 11.58 -15.63 -8.73
C ASN A 262 10.61 -14.75 -9.54
N LYS A 263 11.08 -14.15 -10.64
CA LYS A 263 10.35 -13.26 -11.55
C LYS A 263 9.80 -11.99 -10.89
N LEU A 264 10.27 -11.64 -9.70
CA LEU A 264 10.02 -10.34 -9.06
C LEU A 264 11.10 -9.34 -9.50
N TRP A 265 10.72 -8.07 -9.53
CA TRP A 265 11.59 -6.94 -9.82
C TRP A 265 12.14 -6.38 -8.52
N TYR A 266 13.47 -6.25 -8.41
CA TYR A 266 14.15 -5.71 -7.25
C TYR A 266 14.77 -4.36 -7.56
N PHE A 267 14.58 -3.40 -6.66
CA PHE A 267 15.02 -2.03 -6.85
C PHE A 267 16.35 -1.75 -6.14
N PRO A 268 17.17 -0.83 -6.69
CA PRO A 268 18.31 -0.29 -5.95
C PRO A 268 17.83 0.42 -4.66
N LYS A 269 18.73 0.59 -3.70
CA LYS A 269 18.40 1.27 -2.43
C LYS A 269 17.88 2.69 -2.65
N SER A 270 18.44 3.42 -3.61
CA SER A 270 18.02 4.77 -3.97
C SER A 270 17.93 4.94 -5.47
N ILE A 271 16.99 5.75 -5.94
CA ILE A 271 16.94 6.19 -7.33
C ILE A 271 17.82 7.42 -7.46
N LYS A 272 18.88 7.31 -8.26
CA LYS A 272 19.74 8.45 -8.54
C LYS A 272 19.01 9.44 -9.43
N ARG A 273 18.99 10.71 -9.02
CA ARG A 273 18.58 11.83 -9.88
C ARG A 273 19.72 12.14 -10.84
N LYS A 274 19.38 12.47 -12.09
CA LYS A 274 20.37 13.00 -13.04
C LYS A 274 20.86 14.38 -12.58
N SER A 275 22.15 14.66 -12.70
CA SER A 275 22.64 16.00 -12.47
C SER A 275 22.10 16.96 -13.55
N LEU A 276 22.07 18.26 -13.27
CA LEU A 276 21.56 19.23 -14.26
C LEU A 276 22.44 19.31 -15.50
N GLU A 277 23.72 18.98 -15.40
CA GLU A 277 24.67 18.91 -16.51
C GLU A 277 24.31 17.79 -17.49
N GLU A 278 23.83 16.63 -16.98
CA GLU A 278 23.37 15.49 -17.78
C GLU A 278 22.04 15.77 -18.52
N ILE A 279 21.39 16.89 -18.20
CA ILE A 279 20.09 17.25 -18.77
C ILE A 279 20.28 18.29 -19.86
N PRO A 280 19.68 18.10 -21.07
CA PRO A 280 19.71 19.09 -22.13
C PRO A 280 19.28 20.48 -21.64
N SER A 281 20.03 21.54 -22.00
CA SER A 281 19.84 22.90 -21.49
C SER A 281 18.40 23.38 -21.52
N LYS A 282 17.67 23.12 -22.62
CA LYS A 282 16.25 23.46 -22.80
C LYS A 282 15.30 22.81 -21.79
N LYS A 283 15.72 21.76 -21.09
CA LYS A 283 14.93 21.03 -20.09
C LYS A 283 15.37 21.28 -18.65
N ARG A 284 16.52 21.92 -18.42
CA ARG A 284 17.11 22.09 -17.06
C ARG A 284 16.14 22.79 -16.12
N SER A 285 15.53 23.90 -16.54
CA SER A 285 14.54 24.62 -15.72
C SER A 285 13.34 23.75 -15.32
N GLN A 286 12.84 22.92 -16.23
CA GLN A 286 11.75 21.99 -15.93
C GLN A 286 12.18 20.92 -14.90
N TYR A 287 13.40 20.39 -15.04
CA TYR A 287 13.93 19.39 -14.12
C TYR A 287 14.24 19.98 -12.74
N GLN A 288 14.74 21.23 -12.68
CA GLN A 288 14.94 21.93 -11.42
C GLN A 288 13.62 22.08 -10.66
N LYS A 289 12.56 22.55 -11.32
CA LYS A 289 11.22 22.65 -10.70
C LYS A 289 10.67 21.30 -10.25
N ARG A 290 10.92 20.25 -11.03
CA ARG A 290 10.56 18.87 -10.66
C ARG A 290 11.30 18.39 -9.42
N TYR A 291 12.59 18.68 -9.30
CA TYR A 291 13.39 18.29 -8.15
C TYR A 291 12.98 19.07 -6.89
N ASN A 292 12.73 20.36 -7.02
CA ASN A 292 12.19 21.16 -5.91
C ASN A 292 10.85 20.64 -5.44
N LEU A 293 9.96 20.23 -6.35
CA LEU A 293 8.69 19.58 -6.01
C LEU A 293 8.90 18.26 -5.24
N LEU A 294 9.81 17.41 -5.69
CA LEU A 294 10.13 16.14 -5.01
C LEU A 294 10.74 16.39 -3.63
N ASP A 295 11.62 17.40 -3.49
CA ASP A 295 12.25 17.77 -2.22
C ASP A 295 11.21 18.27 -1.22
N SER A 296 10.27 19.12 -1.67
CA SER A 296 9.15 19.58 -0.82
C SER A 296 8.26 18.43 -0.34
N ILE A 297 7.91 17.49 -1.23
CA ILE A 297 7.12 16.30 -0.87
C ILE A 297 7.89 15.40 0.11
N GLU A 298 9.18 15.22 -0.10
CA GLU A 298 10.05 14.46 0.80
C GLU A 298 10.06 15.10 2.19
N GLU A 299 10.23 16.42 2.26
CA GLU A 299 10.24 17.18 3.52
C GLU A 299 8.90 17.05 4.25
N ASP A 300 7.77 17.21 3.57
CA ASP A 300 6.44 17.02 4.15
C ASP A 300 6.31 15.64 4.81
N ILE A 301 6.71 14.58 4.08
CA ILE A 301 6.63 13.20 4.59
C ILE A 301 7.56 13.00 5.78
N LEU A 302 8.80 13.48 5.70
CA LEU A 302 9.76 13.36 6.80
C LEU A 302 9.27 14.09 8.06
N ASN A 303 8.74 15.30 7.92
CA ASN A 303 8.23 16.10 9.04
C ASN A 303 7.02 15.43 9.71
N LYS A 304 6.12 14.81 8.93
CA LYS A 304 5.01 14.01 9.48
C LYS A 304 5.47 12.87 10.40
N PHE A 305 6.63 12.28 10.14
CA PHE A 305 7.14 11.14 10.90
C PHE A 305 8.14 11.54 12.02
N LYS A 306 8.55 12.81 12.12
CA LYS A 306 9.45 13.25 13.21
C LYS A 306 8.78 13.24 14.58
N GLY A 307 7.43 13.24 14.67
CA GLY A 307 6.69 13.52 15.91
C GLY A 307 6.91 14.96 16.37
N GLU A 308 6.06 15.48 17.22
CA GLU A 308 6.40 16.64 18.03
C GLU A 308 7.51 16.16 19.00
N GLU A 309 8.77 16.46 18.72
CA GLU A 309 9.79 16.44 19.76
C GLU A 309 9.27 17.38 20.85
N ASN A 310 8.91 16.84 22.02
CA ASN A 310 8.60 17.64 23.19
C ASN A 310 9.80 18.57 23.43
N GLU A 311 9.64 19.85 23.11
CA GLU A 311 10.52 20.93 23.56
C GLU A 311 10.40 21.11 25.09
N ASN A 312 10.52 20.05 25.86
CA ASN A 312 10.54 20.10 27.31
C ASN A 312 11.49 19.06 27.91
N THR A 313 12.79 19.20 27.60
CA THR A 313 13.84 18.72 28.49
C THR A 313 15.04 19.68 28.44
N ASP A 314 14.79 20.94 28.75
CA ASP A 314 15.81 21.80 29.36
C ASP A 314 15.12 22.61 30.45
N ASN A 315 15.13 22.04 31.66
CA ASN A 315 15.33 22.83 32.89
C ASN A 315 15.41 21.92 34.11
N THR A 316 16.57 22.03 34.70
CA THR A 316 16.83 22.03 36.14
C THR A 316 17.09 20.69 36.85
N PHE A 317 18.28 20.73 37.36
CA PHE A 317 18.99 20.16 38.52
C PHE A 317 19.69 18.84 38.35
#